data_faad00d5d3ff0faabcb49115860aebcb
#
_entry.id   faad00d5d3ff0faabcb49115860aebcb
#
_cell.length_a   1.000
_cell.length_b   1.000
_cell.length_c   1.000
_cell.angle_alpha   90.00
_cell.angle_beta   90.00
_cell.angle_gamma   90.00
#
_symmetry.space_group_name_H-M   'P 1'
#
loop_
_entity.id
_entity.type
_entity.pdbx_description
1 polymer ?
#
loop_
_entity_poly.entity_id
_entity_poly.type
_entity_poly.pdbx_seq_one_letter_code
_entity_poly.pdbx_strand_id
1 'polypeptide(L)'
;MQIKDFAVEQWMNEWETKCTHNVAETCVYSLTLDQLFELTNTDKKAWLDSLCSRRFTYGDIEGQPGFLEGVARLYKTVEPGHIVPTHGATGANSLVISTLVEPGDHVVSVKPTYQQLYSIPEMCGAKVDILQLDRKNGYHVDVDALDALVTDDTKLICKIGRAHV
;
A
#
# COMPACT_ATOMS: atom_id res chain seq x y z
N MET A 1 -8.95 17.46 13.00
CA MET A 1 -8.20 16.61 12.07
C MET A 1 -8.29 17.22 10.69
N GLN A 2 -7.19 17.57 10.05
CA GLN A 2 -7.13 18.09 8.69
C GLN A 2 -6.07 17.33 7.93
N ILE A 3 -6.37 16.92 6.70
CA ILE A 3 -5.41 16.30 5.78
C ILE A 3 -5.36 17.15 4.51
N LYS A 4 -4.15 17.35 3.98
CA LYS A 4 -3.98 18.02 2.68
C LYS A 4 -4.47 17.12 1.57
N ASP A 5 -5.11 17.70 0.57
CA ASP A 5 -5.53 16.98 -0.62
C ASP A 5 -4.35 16.23 -1.26
N PHE A 6 -4.60 15.03 -1.73
CA PHE A 6 -3.59 14.24 -2.43
C PHE A 6 -3.46 14.73 -3.87
N ALA A 7 -2.45 15.54 -4.13
CA ALA A 7 -2.27 16.24 -5.40
C ALA A 7 -2.17 15.29 -6.60
N VAL A 8 -1.51 14.15 -6.43
CA VAL A 8 -1.39 13.14 -7.49
C VAL A 8 -2.74 12.49 -7.79
N GLU A 9 -3.54 12.18 -6.76
CA GLU A 9 -4.86 11.60 -6.93
C GLU A 9 -5.83 12.57 -7.60
N GLN A 10 -5.77 13.86 -7.23
CA GLN A 10 -6.57 14.88 -7.90
C GLN A 10 -6.20 15.01 -9.38
N TRP A 11 -4.90 14.99 -9.70
CA TRP A 11 -4.41 15.02 -11.07
C TRP A 11 -4.85 13.78 -11.85
N MET A 12 -4.74 12.59 -11.27
CA MET A 12 -5.17 11.33 -11.87
C MET A 12 -6.69 11.34 -12.13
N ASN A 13 -7.49 11.75 -11.16
CA ASN A 13 -8.95 11.85 -11.31
C ASN A 13 -9.37 12.77 -12.46
N GLU A 14 -8.57 13.79 -12.74
CA GLU A 14 -8.85 14.69 -13.87
C GLU A 14 -8.45 14.09 -15.22
N TRP A 15 -7.32 13.41 -15.31
CA TRP A 15 -6.68 13.07 -16.57
C TRP A 15 -6.69 11.59 -16.96
N GLU A 16 -6.72 10.68 -15.99
CA GLU A 16 -6.52 9.24 -16.19
C GLU A 16 -7.46 8.65 -17.27
N THR A 17 -8.72 9.07 -17.25
CA THR A 17 -9.74 8.56 -18.18
C THR A 17 -9.93 9.45 -19.43
N LYS A 18 -9.27 10.60 -19.48
CA LYS A 18 -9.42 11.58 -20.58
C LYS A 18 -8.26 11.57 -21.57
N CYS A 19 -7.09 11.09 -21.16
CA CYS A 19 -5.92 11.05 -22.01
C CYS A 19 -6.00 9.91 -23.02
N THR A 20 -5.49 10.17 -24.23
CA THR A 20 -5.41 9.16 -25.31
C THR A 20 -4.32 8.12 -25.03
N HIS A 21 -3.24 8.56 -24.38
CA HIS A 21 -2.09 7.71 -24.04
C HIS A 21 -1.71 7.98 -22.58
N ASN A 22 -2.02 7.05 -21.70
CA ASN A 22 -1.60 7.13 -20.30
C ASN A 22 -0.18 6.58 -20.16
N VAL A 23 0.80 7.48 -20.02
CA VAL A 23 2.21 7.15 -19.79
C VAL A 23 2.62 7.31 -18.32
N ALA A 24 1.68 7.71 -17.46
CA ALA A 24 1.88 7.89 -16.03
C ALA A 24 1.43 6.67 -15.22
N GLU A 25 0.74 5.72 -15.86
CA GLU A 25 0.28 4.50 -15.22
C GLU A 25 1.46 3.62 -14.80
N THR A 26 1.46 3.21 -13.54
CA THR A 26 2.51 2.39 -12.94
C THR A 26 2.00 1.04 -12.45
N CYS A 27 0.71 0.75 -12.65
CA CYS A 27 0.10 -0.52 -12.28
C CYS A 27 0.56 -1.66 -13.19
N VAL A 28 0.52 -2.87 -12.67
CA VAL A 28 0.70 -4.07 -13.49
C VAL A 28 -0.47 -4.21 -14.47
N TYR A 29 -0.24 -4.90 -15.57
CA TYR A 29 -1.29 -5.18 -16.54
C TYR A 29 -2.49 -5.86 -15.88
N SER A 30 -3.68 -5.30 -16.08
CA SER A 30 -4.92 -5.81 -15.51
C SER A 30 -5.43 -7.00 -16.33
N LEU A 31 -5.63 -8.14 -15.69
CA LEU A 31 -6.18 -9.33 -16.33
C LEU A 31 -7.71 -9.25 -16.39
N THR A 32 -8.28 -9.83 -17.47
CA THR A 32 -9.69 -10.20 -17.48
C THR A 32 -9.92 -11.46 -16.65
N LEU A 33 -11.18 -11.73 -16.25
CA LEU A 33 -11.51 -13.00 -15.59
C LEU A 33 -11.20 -14.21 -16.48
N ASP A 34 -11.38 -14.11 -17.78
CA ASP A 34 -11.07 -15.21 -18.71
C ASP A 34 -9.56 -15.50 -18.70
N GLN A 35 -8.72 -14.48 -18.77
CA GLN A 35 -7.27 -14.63 -18.65
C GLN A 35 -6.85 -15.23 -17.30
N LEU A 36 -7.54 -14.83 -16.22
CA LEU A 36 -7.26 -15.38 -14.90
C LEU A 36 -7.64 -16.87 -14.81
N PHE A 37 -8.80 -17.27 -15.34
CA PHE A 37 -9.21 -18.69 -15.39
C PHE A 37 -8.25 -19.52 -16.22
N GLU A 38 -7.80 -19.02 -17.36
CA GLU A 38 -6.81 -19.67 -18.20
C GLU A 38 -5.47 -19.82 -17.46
N LEU A 39 -4.97 -18.75 -16.85
CA LEU A 39 -3.70 -18.75 -16.10
C LEU A 39 -3.72 -19.72 -14.91
N THR A 40 -4.85 -19.83 -14.23
CA THR A 40 -5.01 -20.69 -13.04
C THR A 40 -5.54 -22.09 -13.37
N ASN A 41 -5.82 -22.36 -14.64
CA ASN A 41 -6.46 -23.60 -15.09
C ASN A 41 -7.76 -23.90 -14.32
N THR A 42 -8.57 -22.86 -14.09
CA THR A 42 -9.82 -22.94 -13.33
C THR A 42 -11.01 -23.18 -14.28
N ASP A 43 -11.87 -24.14 -13.96
CA ASP A 43 -13.13 -24.33 -14.69
C ASP A 43 -14.06 -23.14 -14.47
N LYS A 44 -14.14 -22.28 -15.50
CA LYS A 44 -14.96 -21.08 -15.50
C LYS A 44 -16.42 -21.36 -15.18
N LYS A 45 -17.00 -22.43 -15.78
CA LYS A 45 -18.40 -22.74 -15.59
C LYS A 45 -18.67 -23.15 -14.14
N ALA A 46 -17.88 -24.10 -13.62
CA ALA A 46 -18.01 -24.54 -12.24
C ALA A 46 -17.82 -23.40 -11.24
N TRP A 47 -16.88 -22.49 -11.52
CA TRP A 47 -16.64 -21.31 -10.67
C TRP A 47 -17.84 -20.35 -10.69
N LEU A 48 -18.40 -20.05 -11.87
CA LEU A 48 -19.58 -19.19 -11.99
C LEU A 48 -20.81 -19.78 -11.33
N ASP A 49 -21.06 -21.10 -11.52
CA ASP A 49 -22.17 -21.81 -10.88
C ASP A 49 -22.03 -21.74 -9.33
N SER A 50 -20.82 -21.90 -8.81
CA SER A 50 -20.51 -21.75 -7.39
C SER A 50 -20.78 -20.32 -6.89
N LEU A 51 -20.38 -19.31 -7.66
CA LEU A 51 -20.60 -17.90 -7.31
C LEU A 51 -22.11 -17.57 -7.26
N CYS A 52 -22.88 -18.02 -8.26
CA CYS A 52 -24.32 -17.80 -8.35
C CYS A 52 -25.10 -18.48 -7.21
N SER A 53 -24.57 -19.53 -6.62
CA SER A 53 -25.19 -20.24 -5.49
C SER A 53 -24.85 -19.63 -4.12
N ARG A 54 -23.90 -18.70 -4.06
CA ARG A 54 -23.49 -18.07 -2.79
C ARG A 54 -24.51 -17.05 -2.29
N ARG A 55 -24.72 -17.08 -0.99
CA ARG A 55 -25.43 -15.98 -0.31
C ARG A 55 -24.45 -14.83 -0.06
N PHE A 56 -24.84 -13.63 -0.42
CA PHE A 56 -24.10 -12.41 -0.07
C PHE A 56 -24.38 -12.06 1.40
N THR A 57 -23.59 -12.61 2.27
CA THR A 57 -23.60 -12.36 3.71
C THR A 57 -22.21 -11.91 4.16
N TYR A 58 -22.03 -11.73 5.47
CA TYR A 58 -20.70 -11.46 6.02
C TYR A 58 -19.74 -12.60 5.66
N GLY A 59 -18.52 -12.23 5.26
CA GLY A 59 -17.41 -13.16 5.10
C GLY A 59 -16.71 -13.45 6.44
N ASP A 60 -15.56 -14.12 6.34
CA ASP A 60 -14.70 -14.36 7.48
C ASP A 60 -14.16 -13.03 8.02
N ILE A 61 -14.34 -12.76 9.32
CA ILE A 61 -14.02 -11.47 9.95
C ILE A 61 -12.51 -11.15 9.86
N GLU A 62 -11.67 -12.16 10.06
CA GLU A 62 -10.21 -12.01 10.01
C GLU A 62 -9.63 -12.17 8.60
N GLY A 63 -10.47 -12.48 7.64
CA GLY A 63 -10.08 -12.71 6.24
C GLY A 63 -10.34 -14.15 5.78
N GLN A 64 -10.61 -14.30 4.50
CA GLN A 64 -10.92 -15.61 3.90
C GLN A 64 -9.68 -16.53 3.95
N PRO A 65 -9.79 -17.75 4.52
CA PRO A 65 -8.64 -18.61 4.78
C PRO A 65 -7.75 -18.88 3.57
N GLY A 66 -8.33 -19.21 2.43
CA GLY A 66 -7.55 -19.46 1.20
C GLY A 66 -6.81 -18.21 0.69
N PHE A 67 -7.33 -17.00 0.95
CA PHE A 67 -6.61 -15.76 0.66
C PHE A 67 -5.40 -15.61 1.59
N LEU A 68 -5.60 -15.79 2.90
CA LEU A 68 -4.53 -15.67 3.90
C LEU A 68 -3.42 -16.70 3.64
N GLU A 69 -3.77 -17.94 3.34
CA GLU A 69 -2.83 -18.99 2.95
C GLU A 69 -2.07 -18.63 1.66
N GLY A 70 -2.77 -18.10 0.66
CA GLY A 70 -2.17 -17.68 -0.60
C GLY A 70 -1.13 -16.58 -0.40
N VAL A 71 -1.44 -15.59 0.44
CA VAL A 71 -0.51 -14.51 0.78
C VAL A 71 0.67 -15.04 1.60
N ALA A 72 0.43 -15.91 2.59
CA ALA A 72 1.49 -16.49 3.42
C ALA A 72 2.55 -17.22 2.58
N ARG A 73 2.13 -17.92 1.52
CA ARG A 73 3.07 -18.63 0.62
C ARG A 73 4.05 -17.73 -0.13
N LEU A 74 3.81 -16.42 -0.18
CA LEU A 74 4.75 -15.45 -0.78
C LEU A 74 5.96 -15.16 0.13
N TYR A 75 5.90 -15.59 1.38
CA TYR A 75 6.91 -15.31 2.40
C TYR A 75 7.46 -16.60 3.01
N LYS A 76 8.70 -16.56 3.49
CA LYS A 76 9.36 -17.75 4.07
C LYS A 76 8.96 -18.04 5.51
N THR A 77 8.57 -16.98 6.26
CA THR A 77 8.38 -17.06 7.72
C THR A 77 7.04 -16.50 8.19
N VAL A 78 6.14 -16.20 7.23
CA VAL A 78 4.82 -15.66 7.54
C VAL A 78 3.79 -16.78 7.53
N GLU A 79 3.00 -16.87 8.57
CA GLU A 79 1.85 -17.78 8.66
C GLU A 79 0.54 -17.02 8.39
N PRO A 80 -0.55 -17.71 8.00
CA PRO A 80 -1.85 -17.06 7.74
C PRO A 80 -2.33 -16.15 8.87
N GLY A 81 -2.12 -16.53 10.14
CA GLY A 81 -2.50 -15.74 11.30
C GLY A 81 -1.69 -14.45 11.52
N HIS A 82 -0.61 -14.24 10.75
CA HIS A 82 0.17 -12.99 10.78
C HIS A 82 -0.31 -11.96 9.74
N ILE A 83 -1.38 -12.26 9.00
CA ILE A 83 -1.84 -11.44 7.88
C ILE A 83 -3.16 -10.77 8.24
N VAL A 84 -3.19 -9.46 8.10
CA VAL A 84 -4.41 -8.66 8.20
C VAL A 84 -4.76 -8.13 6.82
N PRO A 85 -5.82 -8.63 6.16
CA PRO A 85 -6.22 -8.15 4.86
C PRO A 85 -6.88 -6.77 4.94
N THR A 86 -6.58 -5.92 3.97
CA THR A 86 -7.17 -4.59 3.85
C THR A 86 -7.58 -4.31 2.41
N HIS A 87 -8.41 -3.29 2.21
CA HIS A 87 -8.77 -2.82 0.87
C HIS A 87 -7.67 -1.90 0.32
N GLY A 88 -6.75 -2.48 -0.45
CA GLY A 88 -5.63 -1.78 -1.06
C GLY A 88 -4.50 -1.44 -0.08
N ALA A 89 -3.33 -1.12 -0.63
CA ALA A 89 -2.17 -0.69 0.15
C ALA A 89 -2.43 0.60 0.94
N THR A 90 -3.29 1.47 0.43
CA THR A 90 -3.72 2.69 1.14
C THR A 90 -4.44 2.37 2.44
N GLY A 91 -5.30 1.35 2.44
CA GLY A 91 -5.96 0.85 3.66
C GLY A 91 -4.96 0.27 4.66
N ALA A 92 -3.99 -0.53 4.18
CA ALA A 92 -2.94 -1.10 5.01
C ALA A 92 -2.08 -0.02 5.68
N ASN A 93 -1.60 0.95 4.90
CA ASN A 93 -0.80 2.05 5.43
C ASN A 93 -1.58 2.89 6.45
N SER A 94 -2.84 3.22 6.15
CA SER A 94 -3.70 3.96 7.09
C SER A 94 -3.89 3.21 8.40
N LEU A 95 -4.14 1.90 8.33
CA LEU A 95 -4.30 1.06 9.51
C LEU A 95 -3.03 1.05 10.37
N VAL A 96 -1.87 0.78 9.76
CA VAL A 96 -0.58 0.75 10.46
C VAL A 96 -0.27 2.10 11.11
N ILE A 97 -0.38 3.19 10.34
CA ILE A 97 -0.03 4.52 10.84
C ILE A 97 -0.98 4.93 11.97
N SER A 98 -2.30 4.76 11.78
CA SER A 98 -3.28 5.15 12.81
C SER A 98 -3.23 4.29 14.07
N THR A 99 -2.66 3.08 13.98
CA THR A 99 -2.49 2.19 15.14
C THR A 99 -1.23 2.51 15.93
N LEU A 100 -0.16 2.92 15.24
CA LEU A 100 1.16 3.08 15.85
C LEU A 100 1.48 4.52 16.22
N VAL A 101 0.89 5.51 15.55
CA VAL A 101 1.27 6.92 15.66
C VAL A 101 0.24 7.69 16.48
N GLU A 102 0.73 8.33 17.54
CA GLU A 102 -0.04 9.20 18.43
C GLU A 102 0.35 10.68 18.26
N PRO A 103 -0.51 11.62 18.71
CA PRO A 103 -0.16 13.03 18.68
C PRO A 103 1.13 13.33 19.46
N GLY A 104 2.08 13.98 18.82
CA GLY A 104 3.38 14.33 19.39
C GLY A 104 4.50 13.33 19.07
N ASP A 105 4.18 12.16 18.54
CA ASP A 105 5.19 11.20 18.08
C ASP A 105 6.05 11.79 16.95
N HIS A 106 7.27 11.29 16.81
CA HIS A 106 8.17 11.63 15.74
C HIS A 106 8.18 10.56 14.64
N VAL A 107 8.05 11.00 13.39
CA VAL A 107 8.05 10.13 12.20
C VAL A 107 9.03 10.67 11.17
N VAL A 108 9.85 9.82 10.59
CA VAL A 108 10.70 10.17 9.44
C VAL A 108 10.06 9.60 8.17
N SER A 109 9.89 10.44 7.14
CA SER A 109 9.42 10.00 5.82
C SER A 109 10.36 10.46 4.72
N VAL A 110 10.50 9.70 3.65
CA VAL A 110 11.32 10.11 2.50
C VAL A 110 10.51 10.94 1.51
N LYS A 111 11.17 11.81 0.71
CA LYS A 111 10.60 12.46 -0.47
C LYS A 111 11.60 12.41 -1.64
N PRO A 112 11.12 12.20 -2.90
CA PRO A 112 9.73 12.02 -3.32
C PRO A 112 9.18 10.64 -2.91
N THR A 113 7.90 10.61 -2.55
CA THR A 113 7.17 9.39 -2.19
C THR A 113 5.66 9.58 -2.35
N TYR A 114 4.89 8.52 -2.17
CA TYR A 114 3.43 8.62 -2.11
C TYR A 114 3.01 9.46 -0.90
N GLN A 115 2.15 10.44 -1.14
CA GLN A 115 1.80 11.48 -0.16
C GLN A 115 1.27 10.92 1.17
N GLN A 116 0.59 9.80 1.13
CA GLN A 116 0.05 9.14 2.32
C GLN A 116 1.09 8.92 3.42
N LEU A 117 2.34 8.60 3.04
CA LEU A 117 3.40 8.24 3.99
C LEU A 117 3.90 9.40 4.86
N TYR A 118 3.54 10.63 4.54
CA TYR A 118 3.81 11.79 5.41
C TYR A 118 2.54 12.53 5.82
N SER A 119 1.49 12.54 5.00
CA SER A 119 0.26 13.25 5.32
C SER A 119 -0.61 12.55 6.37
N ILE A 120 -0.61 11.21 6.43
CA ILE A 120 -1.36 10.49 7.47
C ILE A 120 -0.70 10.65 8.85
N PRO A 121 0.63 10.49 9.01
CA PRO A 121 1.27 10.83 10.28
C PRO A 121 1.03 12.28 10.73
N GLU A 122 1.14 13.27 9.80
CA GLU A 122 0.79 14.66 10.09
C GLU A 122 -0.66 14.81 10.58
N MET A 123 -1.59 14.11 9.94
CA MET A 123 -3.01 14.09 10.32
C MET A 123 -3.23 13.46 11.71
N CYS A 124 -2.43 12.46 12.09
CA CYS A 124 -2.44 11.88 13.43
C CYS A 124 -1.84 12.81 14.49
N GLY A 125 -1.24 13.93 14.09
CA GLY A 125 -0.62 14.90 15.00
C GLY A 125 0.86 14.63 15.28
N ALA A 126 1.50 13.77 14.50
CA ALA A 126 2.94 13.53 14.61
C ALA A 126 3.76 14.69 14.03
N LYS A 127 4.96 14.85 14.55
CA LYS A 127 6.01 15.63 13.91
C LYS A 127 6.67 14.79 12.83
N VAL A 128 6.62 15.26 11.57
CA VAL A 128 7.17 14.52 10.44
C VAL A 128 8.40 15.23 9.90
N ASP A 129 9.56 14.59 10.02
CA ASP A 129 10.79 15.04 9.39
C ASP A 129 10.98 14.31 8.03
N ILE A 130 11.46 15.07 7.03
CA ILE A 130 11.58 14.58 5.65
C ILE A 130 13.04 14.34 5.28
N LEU A 131 13.37 13.10 4.97
CA LEU A 131 14.62 12.77 4.27
C LEU A 131 14.44 13.02 2.78
N GLN A 132 15.08 14.06 2.27
CA GLN A 132 15.02 14.40 0.85
C GLN A 132 15.96 13.51 0.06
N LEU A 133 15.39 12.69 -0.85
CA LEU A 133 16.18 11.92 -1.81
C LEU A 133 16.64 12.84 -2.96
N ASP A 134 17.92 12.78 -3.33
CA ASP A 134 18.51 13.64 -4.36
C ASP A 134 18.74 12.84 -5.66
N ARG A 135 18.42 13.49 -6.79
CA ARG A 135 18.71 12.97 -8.13
C ARG A 135 20.22 12.74 -8.35
N LYS A 136 21.08 13.55 -7.72
CA LYS A 136 22.54 13.47 -7.88
C LYS A 136 23.11 12.13 -7.40
N ASN A 137 22.46 11.49 -6.41
CA ASN A 137 22.83 10.16 -5.95
C ASN A 137 21.86 9.07 -6.41
N GLY A 138 21.11 9.30 -7.49
CA GLY A 138 20.17 8.34 -8.06
C GLY A 138 18.95 8.06 -7.20
N TYR A 139 18.55 8.98 -6.32
CA TYR A 139 17.47 8.79 -5.35
C TYR A 139 17.70 7.65 -4.36
N HIS A 140 18.97 7.30 -4.10
CA HIS A 140 19.30 6.39 -3.02
C HIS A 140 19.13 7.05 -1.67
N VAL A 141 18.77 6.24 -0.67
CA VAL A 141 18.74 6.69 0.72
C VAL A 141 20.17 6.96 1.17
N ASP A 142 20.43 8.16 1.64
CA ASP A 142 21.62 8.50 2.38
C ASP A 142 21.42 8.06 3.84
N VAL A 143 22.17 7.03 4.23
CA VAL A 143 22.00 6.41 5.55
C VAL A 143 22.49 7.34 6.66
N ASP A 144 23.56 8.11 6.41
CA ASP A 144 24.10 9.06 7.40
C ASP A 144 23.10 10.21 7.61
N ALA A 145 22.48 10.68 6.52
CA ALA A 145 21.43 11.70 6.60
C ALA A 145 20.15 11.16 7.28
N LEU A 146 19.82 9.89 7.08
CA LEU A 146 18.71 9.24 7.79
C LEU A 146 19.01 9.13 9.28
N ASP A 147 20.20 8.67 9.64
CA ASP A 147 20.63 8.51 11.03
C ASP A 147 20.60 9.86 11.79
N ALA A 148 20.98 10.94 11.11
CA ALA A 148 20.91 12.28 11.68
C ALA A 148 19.48 12.79 11.96
N LEU A 149 18.46 12.21 11.29
CA LEU A 149 17.04 12.53 11.53
C LEU A 149 16.39 11.64 12.59
N VAL A 150 16.90 10.43 12.77
CA VAL A 150 16.36 9.47 13.74
C VAL A 150 16.79 9.87 15.16
N THR A 151 15.84 9.88 16.06
CA THR A 151 16.04 10.15 17.49
C THR A 151 15.43 9.03 18.33
N ASP A 152 15.69 9.03 19.63
CA ASP A 152 15.08 8.06 20.56
C ASP A 152 13.54 8.13 20.56
N ASP A 153 12.97 9.28 20.18
CA ASP A 153 11.52 9.47 20.05
C ASP A 153 10.95 9.07 18.68
N THR A 154 11.79 8.62 17.75
CA THR A 154 11.33 8.24 16.41
C THR A 154 10.52 6.94 16.47
N LYS A 155 9.23 7.06 16.21
CA LYS A 155 8.27 5.96 16.26
C LYS A 155 8.23 5.15 14.98
N LEU A 156 8.38 5.81 13.83
CA LEU A 156 8.18 5.20 12.52
C LEU A 156 9.07 5.84 11.46
N ILE A 157 9.60 5.00 10.57
CA ILE A 157 10.29 5.42 9.35
C ILE A 157 9.47 4.94 8.16
N CYS A 158 8.97 5.89 7.35
CA CYS A 158 8.16 5.62 6.17
C CYS A 158 8.99 5.73 4.90
N LYS A 159 9.17 4.61 4.19
CA LYS A 159 9.89 4.57 2.91
C LYS A 159 9.20 3.59 1.96
N ILE A 160 8.88 4.03 0.75
CA ILE A 160 8.51 3.14 -0.35
C ILE A 160 9.80 2.51 -0.90
N GLY A 161 9.79 1.18 -0.99
CA GLY A 161 10.81 0.39 -1.69
C GLY A 161 10.37 0.03 -3.10
N ARG A 162 11.32 -0.35 -3.96
CA ARG A 162 11.03 -1.17 -5.14
C ARG A 162 11.04 -2.62 -4.71
N ALA A 163 10.14 -3.42 -5.31
CA ALA A 163 10.28 -4.86 -5.25
C ALA A 163 11.64 -5.22 -5.89
N HIS A 164 12.50 -5.86 -5.15
CA HIS A 164 13.68 -6.49 -5.73
C HIS A 164 13.21 -7.82 -6.31
N VAL A 165 13.20 -7.89 -7.62
CA VAL A 165 13.01 -9.14 -8.38
C VAL A 165 14.32 -9.88 -8.42
#